data_cbabac16d476572b2effb800da4f8c71
#
_entry.id   cbabac16d476572b2effb800da4f8c71
#
_cell.length_a   1.000
_cell.length_b   1.000
_cell.length_c   1.000
_cell.angle_alpha   90.00
_cell.angle_beta   90.00
_cell.angle_gamma   90.00
#
_symmetry.space_group_name_H-M   'P 1'
#
loop_
_entity.id
_entity.type
_entity.pdbx_description
1 polymer ?
#
loop_
_entity_poly.entity_id
_entity_poly.type
_entity_poly.pdbx_seq_one_letter_code
_entity_poly.pdbx_strand_id
1 'polypeptide(L)'
;RYSEIQEEIKLVPYTVVEKGNDLGFKVRDKVISPEEIGAAVLAKLKKVAEDYLGQEVTEAVITVPAYFNDAQRQATKDAGRIAGLEVKRIINEPTAAALAYGLDKKKNEKIAIYDFGGGTFDISILEVGDGVVEVRSTNGDTHLGGDNFDIRILEWMIAEFKKDQGIDLKNDKMALQRLKEAAEKAKIDLSSSQDRKSTRLNSSHLVISY
;
A
#
# COMPACT_ATOMS: atom_id res chain seq x y z
N ARG A 1 -18.37 4.79 -1.74
CA ARG A 1 -19.28 5.14 -2.87
C ARG A 1 -18.54 6.01 -3.86
N TYR A 2 -18.98 6.02 -5.12
CA TYR A 2 -18.34 6.83 -6.17
C TYR A 2 -18.27 8.33 -5.82
N SER A 3 -19.29 8.85 -5.17
CA SER A 3 -19.35 10.26 -4.74
C SER A 3 -18.36 10.63 -3.64
N GLU A 4 -17.87 9.68 -2.89
CA GLU A 4 -16.98 9.89 -1.73
C GLU A 4 -15.51 9.99 -2.11
N ILE A 5 -15.14 9.53 -3.31
CA ILE A 5 -13.75 9.38 -3.76
C ILE A 5 -13.38 10.29 -4.94
N GLN A 6 -14.06 11.44 -5.09
CA GLN A 6 -13.84 12.31 -6.25
C GLN A 6 -12.44 12.94 -6.29
N GLU A 7 -11.81 13.16 -5.14
CA GLU A 7 -10.43 13.66 -5.07
C GLU A 7 -9.43 12.54 -5.37
N GLU A 8 -9.67 11.33 -4.87
CA GLU A 8 -8.83 10.16 -5.11
C GLU A 8 -8.82 9.76 -6.59
N ILE A 9 -9.95 9.89 -7.28
CA ILE A 9 -10.05 9.62 -8.74
C ILE A 9 -9.06 10.47 -9.54
N LYS A 10 -8.77 11.69 -9.10
CA LYS A 10 -7.82 12.59 -9.77
C LYS A 10 -6.36 12.16 -9.61
N LEU A 11 -6.06 11.38 -8.58
CA LEU A 11 -4.70 10.97 -8.22
C LEU A 11 -4.28 9.64 -8.87
N VAL A 12 -5.23 8.88 -9.43
CA VAL A 12 -4.96 7.55 -9.97
C VAL A 12 -4.85 7.57 -11.51
N PRO A 13 -3.96 6.76 -12.10
CA PRO A 13 -3.76 6.72 -13.55
C PRO A 13 -4.79 5.85 -14.29
N TYR A 14 -5.68 5.15 -13.58
CA TYR A 14 -6.69 4.27 -14.14
C TYR A 14 -8.09 4.89 -14.08
N THR A 15 -9.00 4.37 -14.91
CA THR A 15 -10.36 4.90 -15.02
C THR A 15 -11.26 4.27 -13.96
N VAL A 16 -11.81 5.11 -13.09
CA VAL A 16 -12.88 4.75 -12.15
C VAL A 16 -14.22 5.17 -12.74
N VAL A 17 -15.20 4.30 -12.66
CA VAL A 17 -16.55 4.54 -13.20
C VAL A 17 -17.61 4.30 -12.12
N GLU A 18 -18.74 4.98 -12.25
CA GLU A 18 -19.89 4.73 -11.40
C GLU A 18 -20.59 3.44 -11.83
N LYS A 19 -20.96 2.59 -10.88
CA LYS A 19 -21.69 1.33 -11.09
C LYS A 19 -22.86 1.24 -10.10
N GLY A 20 -23.98 1.80 -10.49
CA GLY A 20 -25.13 1.94 -9.57
C GLY A 20 -24.81 2.94 -8.45
N ASN A 21 -24.93 2.51 -7.19
CA ASN A 21 -24.56 3.31 -6.01
C ASN A 21 -23.10 3.10 -5.59
N ASP A 22 -22.36 2.30 -6.34
CA ASP A 22 -21.00 1.89 -6.03
C ASP A 22 -20.02 2.37 -7.11
N LEU A 23 -18.78 1.92 -7.02
CA LEU A 23 -17.74 2.23 -7.99
C LEU A 23 -17.26 0.96 -8.68
N GLY A 24 -16.68 1.14 -9.86
CA GLY A 24 -16.00 0.08 -10.60
C GLY A 24 -14.73 0.60 -11.27
N PHE A 25 -13.86 -0.31 -11.61
CA PHE A 25 -12.60 -0.02 -12.31
C PHE A 25 -12.70 -0.53 -13.74
N LYS A 26 -12.45 0.36 -14.71
CA LYS A 26 -12.42 -0.03 -16.11
C LYS A 26 -11.10 -0.72 -16.44
N VAL A 27 -11.17 -2.02 -16.74
CA VAL A 27 -10.01 -2.82 -17.15
C VAL A 27 -10.31 -3.42 -18.53
N ARG A 28 -9.67 -2.87 -19.55
CA ARG A 28 -9.97 -3.19 -20.97
C ARG A 28 -11.46 -2.98 -21.26
N ASP A 29 -12.19 -4.04 -21.62
CA ASP A 29 -13.63 -3.99 -21.98
C ASP A 29 -14.56 -4.36 -20.81
N LYS A 30 -14.00 -4.53 -19.59
CA LYS A 30 -14.76 -4.92 -18.40
C LYS A 30 -14.73 -3.84 -17.35
N VAL A 31 -15.79 -3.81 -16.54
CA VAL A 31 -15.85 -3.04 -15.30
C VAL A 31 -15.86 -4.03 -14.14
N ILE A 32 -14.80 -3.99 -13.35
CA ILE A 32 -14.61 -4.86 -12.17
C ILE A 32 -14.83 -4.09 -10.88
N SER A 33 -15.35 -4.78 -9.86
CA SER A 33 -15.64 -4.17 -8.56
C SER A 33 -14.38 -4.08 -7.69
N PRO A 34 -14.39 -3.27 -6.63
CA PRO A 34 -13.32 -3.25 -5.64
C PRO A 34 -13.03 -4.62 -5.02
N GLU A 35 -14.09 -5.40 -4.74
CA GLU A 35 -13.99 -6.74 -4.18
C GLU A 35 -13.27 -7.69 -5.15
N GLU A 36 -13.56 -7.60 -6.45
CA GLU A 36 -12.88 -8.40 -7.48
C GLU A 36 -11.40 -8.03 -7.60
N ILE A 37 -11.04 -6.76 -7.47
CA ILE A 37 -9.64 -6.31 -7.41
C ILE A 37 -8.95 -6.86 -6.16
N GLY A 38 -9.57 -6.69 -4.99
CA GLY A 38 -9.07 -7.24 -3.74
C GLY A 38 -8.89 -8.77 -3.81
N ALA A 39 -9.86 -9.45 -4.42
CA ALA A 39 -9.78 -10.90 -4.62
C ALA A 39 -8.61 -11.32 -5.51
N ALA A 40 -8.29 -10.55 -6.55
CA ALA A 40 -7.13 -10.84 -7.41
C ALA A 40 -5.81 -10.75 -6.62
N VAL A 41 -5.68 -9.76 -5.72
CA VAL A 41 -4.52 -9.64 -4.82
C VAL A 41 -4.47 -10.83 -3.85
N LEU A 42 -5.58 -11.15 -3.19
CA LEU A 42 -5.65 -12.25 -2.24
C LEU A 42 -5.39 -13.61 -2.91
N ALA A 43 -5.89 -13.83 -4.13
CA ALA A 43 -5.59 -15.05 -4.90
C ALA A 43 -4.09 -15.16 -5.23
N LYS A 44 -3.42 -14.03 -5.53
CA LYS A 44 -1.97 -14.02 -5.72
C LYS A 44 -1.23 -14.38 -4.44
N LEU A 45 -1.64 -13.82 -3.30
CA LEU A 45 -1.04 -14.12 -1.99
C LEU A 45 -1.28 -15.57 -1.57
N LYS A 46 -2.51 -16.10 -1.81
CA LYS A 46 -2.84 -17.51 -1.61
C LYS A 46 -1.87 -18.39 -2.38
N LYS A 47 -1.69 -18.11 -3.68
CA LYS A 47 -0.76 -18.89 -4.50
C LYS A 47 0.68 -18.85 -4.00
N VAL A 48 1.16 -17.69 -3.58
CA VAL A 48 2.51 -17.55 -3.00
C VAL A 48 2.65 -18.38 -1.73
N ALA A 49 1.62 -18.40 -0.88
CA ALA A 49 1.60 -19.21 0.34
C ALA A 49 1.59 -20.71 0.01
N GLU A 50 0.78 -21.15 -0.96
CA GLU A 50 0.72 -22.53 -1.44
C GLU A 50 2.06 -22.99 -2.03
N ASP A 51 2.68 -22.16 -2.86
CA ASP A 51 3.99 -22.44 -3.45
C ASP A 51 5.08 -22.58 -2.37
N TYR A 52 5.01 -21.79 -1.29
CA TYR A 52 5.95 -21.85 -0.16
C TYR A 52 5.70 -23.05 0.74
N LEU A 53 4.44 -23.36 1.07
CA LEU A 53 4.07 -24.42 2.00
C LEU A 53 4.03 -25.82 1.35
N GLY A 54 3.93 -25.88 0.02
CA GLY A 54 3.76 -27.12 -0.73
C GLY A 54 2.40 -27.82 -0.51
N GLN A 55 1.40 -27.07 -0.04
CA GLN A 55 0.05 -27.57 0.22
C GLN A 55 -1.01 -26.51 -0.08
N GLU A 56 -2.25 -26.93 -0.25
CA GLU A 56 -3.38 -26.03 -0.47
C GLU A 56 -3.65 -25.16 0.76
N VAL A 57 -3.93 -23.88 0.52
CA VAL A 57 -4.33 -22.89 1.55
C VAL A 57 -5.81 -22.60 1.38
N THR A 58 -6.63 -23.05 2.30
CA THR A 58 -8.09 -22.93 2.24
C THR A 58 -8.66 -21.88 3.18
N GLU A 59 -7.93 -21.49 4.22
CA GLU A 59 -8.39 -20.61 5.29
C GLU A 59 -7.46 -19.42 5.45
N ALA A 60 -8.01 -18.25 5.86
CA ALA A 60 -7.23 -17.06 6.15
C ALA A 60 -7.83 -16.21 7.29
N VAL A 61 -6.94 -15.55 8.02
CA VAL A 61 -7.26 -14.36 8.80
C VAL A 61 -6.76 -13.17 7.99
N ILE A 62 -7.62 -12.17 7.77
CA ILE A 62 -7.29 -11.00 6.96
C ILE A 62 -7.31 -9.76 7.87
N THR A 63 -6.30 -8.91 7.71
CA THR A 63 -6.20 -7.66 8.45
C THR A 63 -6.77 -6.50 7.64
N VAL A 64 -7.32 -5.52 8.35
CA VAL A 64 -7.82 -4.26 7.79
C VAL A 64 -7.42 -3.10 8.69
N PRO A 65 -7.30 -1.87 8.15
CA PRO A 65 -7.10 -0.68 8.95
C PRO A 65 -8.16 -0.54 10.05
N ALA A 66 -7.77 -0.01 11.20
CA ALA A 66 -8.68 0.11 12.35
C ALA A 66 -9.89 1.03 12.08
N TYR A 67 -9.74 1.99 11.17
CA TYR A 67 -10.81 2.92 10.77
C TYR A 67 -11.79 2.37 9.74
N PHE A 68 -11.57 1.17 9.19
CA PHE A 68 -12.51 0.55 8.24
C PHE A 68 -13.89 0.38 8.89
N ASN A 69 -14.92 0.82 8.19
CA ASN A 69 -16.32 0.59 8.59
C ASN A 69 -16.79 -0.84 8.23
N ASP A 70 -17.97 -1.19 8.69
CA ASP A 70 -18.52 -2.55 8.48
C ASP A 70 -18.68 -2.92 7.00
N ALA A 71 -19.03 -1.96 6.13
CA ALA A 71 -19.15 -2.22 4.70
C ALA A 71 -17.78 -2.56 4.08
N GLN A 72 -16.73 -1.83 4.43
CA GLN A 72 -15.36 -2.08 3.97
C GLN A 72 -14.82 -3.42 4.50
N ARG A 73 -15.13 -3.76 5.76
CA ARG A 73 -14.78 -5.08 6.36
C ARG A 73 -15.50 -6.22 5.64
N GLN A 74 -16.78 -6.03 5.33
CA GLN A 74 -17.56 -7.01 4.59
C GLN A 74 -17.03 -7.18 3.16
N ALA A 75 -16.73 -6.10 2.45
CA ALA A 75 -16.13 -6.13 1.11
C ALA A 75 -14.78 -6.89 1.12
N THR A 76 -13.95 -6.68 2.13
CA THR A 76 -12.69 -7.43 2.29
C THR A 76 -12.93 -8.92 2.53
N LYS A 77 -13.95 -9.26 3.33
CA LYS A 77 -14.34 -10.66 3.56
C LYS A 77 -14.86 -11.33 2.29
N ASP A 78 -15.64 -10.59 1.49
CA ASP A 78 -16.17 -11.09 0.22
C ASP A 78 -15.06 -11.25 -0.83
N ALA A 79 -14.08 -10.35 -0.86
CA ALA A 79 -12.88 -10.50 -1.67
C ALA A 79 -12.11 -11.80 -1.32
N GLY A 80 -11.99 -12.12 -0.03
CA GLY A 80 -11.40 -13.39 0.42
C GLY A 80 -12.16 -14.61 -0.10
N ARG A 81 -13.48 -14.58 -0.05
CA ARG A 81 -14.32 -15.66 -0.58
C ARG A 81 -14.21 -15.82 -2.10
N ILE A 82 -14.19 -14.71 -2.84
CA ILE A 82 -13.98 -14.70 -4.30
C ILE A 82 -12.61 -15.29 -4.64
N ALA A 83 -11.59 -15.05 -3.81
CA ALA A 83 -10.25 -15.63 -3.95
C ALA A 83 -10.18 -17.12 -3.59
N GLY A 84 -11.29 -17.74 -3.15
CA GLY A 84 -11.34 -19.16 -2.75
C GLY A 84 -10.77 -19.40 -1.35
N LEU A 85 -10.91 -18.44 -0.44
CA LEU A 85 -10.50 -18.55 0.96
C LEU A 85 -11.71 -18.55 1.89
N GLU A 86 -11.72 -19.42 2.88
CA GLU A 86 -12.59 -19.30 4.05
C GLU A 86 -12.00 -18.26 4.99
N VAL A 87 -12.63 -17.07 5.05
CA VAL A 87 -12.15 -15.99 5.92
C VAL A 87 -12.64 -16.25 7.34
N LYS A 88 -11.75 -16.73 8.19
CA LYS A 88 -12.04 -17.06 9.59
C LYS A 88 -12.30 -15.82 10.43
N ARG A 89 -11.52 -14.76 10.23
CA ARG A 89 -11.65 -13.47 10.92
C ARG A 89 -11.17 -12.31 10.07
N ILE A 90 -11.78 -11.16 10.31
CA ILE A 90 -11.23 -9.85 9.97
C ILE A 90 -10.77 -9.22 11.28
N ILE A 91 -9.52 -8.79 11.37
CA ILE A 91 -8.95 -8.14 12.55
C ILE A 91 -8.30 -6.81 12.18
N ASN A 92 -8.15 -5.92 13.13
CA ASN A 92 -7.47 -4.65 12.90
C ASN A 92 -5.96 -4.85 12.74
N GLU A 93 -5.34 -4.17 11.78
CA GLU A 93 -3.90 -4.21 11.54
C GLU A 93 -3.07 -3.89 12.79
N PRO A 94 -3.36 -2.81 13.56
CA PRO A 94 -2.62 -2.54 14.78
C PRO A 94 -2.80 -3.63 15.86
N THR A 95 -3.97 -4.30 15.92
CA THR A 95 -4.18 -5.44 16.80
C THR A 95 -3.32 -6.63 16.38
N ALA A 96 -3.25 -6.92 15.09
CA ALA A 96 -2.41 -7.99 14.59
C ALA A 96 -0.92 -7.72 14.85
N ALA A 97 -0.46 -6.47 14.67
CA ALA A 97 0.90 -6.06 14.99
C ALA A 97 1.22 -6.26 16.49
N ALA A 98 0.31 -5.85 17.38
CA ALA A 98 0.46 -6.05 18.82
C ALA A 98 0.56 -7.54 19.19
N LEU A 99 -0.30 -8.38 18.60
CA LEU A 99 -0.27 -9.83 18.81
C LEU A 99 1.03 -10.46 18.30
N ALA A 100 1.47 -10.09 17.11
CA ALA A 100 2.70 -10.61 16.53
C ALA A 100 3.95 -10.25 17.38
N TYR A 101 3.93 -9.11 18.04
CA TYR A 101 4.99 -8.67 18.94
C TYR A 101 4.89 -9.31 20.35
N GLY A 102 3.84 -10.09 20.61
CA GLY A 102 3.61 -10.77 21.89
C GLY A 102 3.17 -9.83 23.04
N LEU A 103 2.57 -8.70 22.69
CA LEU A 103 2.11 -7.71 23.67
C LEU A 103 0.84 -8.15 24.40
N ASP A 104 0.09 -9.13 23.87
CA ASP A 104 -1.06 -9.76 24.51
C ASP A 104 -0.76 -10.43 25.87
N LYS A 105 0.52 -10.76 26.09
CA LYS A 105 1.02 -11.38 27.33
C LYS A 105 1.37 -10.38 28.42
N LYS A 106 1.38 -9.10 28.11
CA LYS A 106 1.67 -8.02 29.06
C LYS A 106 0.40 -7.56 29.77
N LYS A 107 0.54 -7.05 30.99
CA LYS A 107 -0.58 -6.61 31.80
C LYS A 107 -0.69 -5.08 31.79
N ASN A 108 -1.88 -4.57 31.46
CA ASN A 108 -2.28 -3.16 31.64
C ASN A 108 -1.29 -2.15 31.03
N GLU A 109 -0.91 -2.33 29.78
CA GLU A 109 -0.04 -1.40 29.06
C GLU A 109 -0.85 -0.59 28.03
N LYS A 110 -0.44 0.67 27.84
CA LYS A 110 -0.84 1.50 26.70
C LYS A 110 0.32 1.51 25.73
N ILE A 111 0.04 1.15 24.50
CA ILE A 111 1.04 1.05 23.43
C ILE A 111 0.64 1.90 22.23
N ALA A 112 1.62 2.40 21.52
CA ALA A 112 1.42 3.05 20.22
C ALA A 112 1.93 2.12 19.13
N ILE A 113 1.12 1.88 18.13
CA ILE A 113 1.51 1.22 16.88
C ILE A 113 1.69 2.29 15.84
N TYR A 114 2.89 2.38 15.31
CA TYR A 114 3.28 3.31 14.26
C TYR A 114 3.49 2.50 12.99
N ASP A 115 2.57 2.62 12.04
CA ASP A 115 2.59 1.93 10.77
C ASP A 115 2.81 2.94 9.64
N PHE A 116 4.00 2.92 9.05
CA PHE A 116 4.39 3.80 7.96
C PHE A 116 4.70 2.96 6.72
N GLY A 117 3.68 2.79 5.87
CA GLY A 117 3.74 1.97 4.68
C GLY A 117 4.23 2.69 3.42
N GLY A 118 3.98 2.08 2.27
CA GLY A 118 4.30 2.67 0.96
C GLY A 118 3.39 3.82 0.58
N GLY A 119 2.10 3.73 0.91
CA GLY A 119 1.09 4.71 0.50
C GLY A 119 0.28 5.32 1.64
N THR A 120 0.32 4.74 2.83
CA THR A 120 -0.42 5.22 4.01
C THR A 120 0.45 5.29 5.23
N PHE A 121 0.10 6.21 6.12
CA PHE A 121 0.62 6.32 7.46
C PHE A 121 -0.52 6.15 8.46
N ASP A 122 -0.38 5.21 9.37
CA ASP A 122 -1.36 4.93 10.41
C ASP A 122 -0.69 4.91 11.78
N ILE A 123 -1.29 5.60 12.74
CA ILE A 123 -0.90 5.55 14.14
C ILE A 123 -2.10 5.19 15.01
N SER A 124 -1.94 4.18 15.85
CA SER A 124 -3.00 3.70 16.73
C SER A 124 -2.52 3.60 18.17
N ILE A 125 -3.35 4.05 19.09
CA ILE A 125 -3.14 3.85 20.54
C ILE A 125 -4.01 2.68 20.97
N LEU A 126 -3.36 1.67 21.55
CA LEU A 126 -4.00 0.46 22.04
C LEU A 126 -3.83 0.37 23.55
N GLU A 127 -4.82 -0.23 24.18
CA GLU A 127 -4.74 -0.66 25.56
C GLU A 127 -4.76 -2.20 25.62
N VAL A 128 -3.77 -2.75 26.30
CA VAL A 128 -3.59 -4.20 26.43
C VAL A 128 -3.80 -4.56 27.88
N GLY A 129 -4.71 -5.48 28.16
CA GLY A 129 -4.97 -5.95 29.50
C GLY A 129 -5.79 -7.23 29.49
N ASP A 130 -5.48 -8.15 30.41
CA ASP A 130 -6.20 -9.41 30.65
C ASP A 130 -6.41 -10.27 29.36
N GLY A 131 -5.45 -10.25 28.45
CA GLY A 131 -5.52 -10.97 27.18
C GLY A 131 -6.39 -10.30 26.10
N VAL A 132 -6.86 -9.07 26.38
CA VAL A 132 -7.64 -8.25 25.44
C VAL A 132 -6.77 -7.12 24.90
N VAL A 133 -6.85 -6.88 23.60
CA VAL A 133 -6.21 -5.75 22.91
C VAL A 133 -7.31 -4.86 22.34
N GLU A 134 -7.44 -3.66 22.88
CA GLU A 134 -8.47 -2.70 22.48
C GLU A 134 -7.84 -1.48 21.80
N VAL A 135 -8.33 -1.12 20.61
CA VAL A 135 -7.92 0.12 19.93
C VAL A 135 -8.68 1.29 20.54
N ARG A 136 -7.96 2.20 21.20
CA ARG A 136 -8.53 3.39 21.86
C ARG A 136 -8.69 4.57 20.92
N SER A 137 -7.74 4.76 20.04
CA SER A 137 -7.78 5.79 19.02
C SER A 137 -6.91 5.42 17.83
N THR A 138 -7.27 5.92 16.66
CA THR A 138 -6.48 5.80 15.45
C THR A 138 -6.52 7.11 14.68
N ASN A 139 -5.42 7.45 14.02
CA ASN A 139 -5.30 8.59 13.12
C ASN A 139 -4.22 8.26 12.09
N GLY A 140 -4.05 9.10 11.07
CA GLY A 140 -3.05 8.90 10.05
C GLY A 140 -3.29 9.77 8.84
N ASP A 141 -2.62 9.40 7.74
CA ASP A 141 -2.76 10.05 6.44
C ASP A 141 -2.82 8.95 5.37
N THR A 142 -3.92 8.88 4.64
CA THR A 142 -4.16 7.88 3.60
C THR A 142 -3.37 8.12 2.32
N HIS A 143 -2.61 9.22 2.24
CA HIS A 143 -1.81 9.63 1.08
C HIS A 143 -0.35 9.96 1.46
N LEU A 144 0.13 9.42 2.58
CA LEU A 144 1.49 9.62 3.05
C LEU A 144 2.20 8.27 3.22
N GLY A 145 3.30 8.09 2.51
CA GLY A 145 4.09 6.87 2.59
C GLY A 145 5.37 6.94 1.75
N GLY A 146 6.00 5.80 1.56
CA GLY A 146 7.23 5.65 0.77
C GLY A 146 7.12 6.18 -0.66
N ASP A 147 5.93 6.09 -1.27
CA ASP A 147 5.67 6.63 -2.62
C ASP A 147 5.87 8.15 -2.70
N ASN A 148 5.63 8.89 -1.62
CA ASN A 148 5.87 10.33 -1.59
C ASN A 148 7.37 10.66 -1.68
N PHE A 149 8.22 9.86 -1.07
CA PHE A 149 9.67 10.00 -1.22
C PHE A 149 10.11 9.67 -2.65
N ASP A 150 9.56 8.62 -3.26
CA ASP A 150 9.85 8.24 -4.64
C ASP A 150 9.46 9.37 -5.62
N ILE A 151 8.30 9.99 -5.41
CA ILE A 151 7.85 11.13 -6.21
C ILE A 151 8.80 12.32 -6.06
N ARG A 152 9.27 12.64 -4.87
CA ARG A 152 10.24 13.74 -4.65
C ARG A 152 11.57 13.48 -5.34
N ILE A 153 12.07 12.26 -5.29
CA ILE A 153 13.30 11.86 -5.99
C ILE A 153 13.07 11.94 -7.51
N LEU A 154 11.93 11.44 -8.00
CA LEU A 154 11.54 11.51 -9.40
C LEU A 154 11.50 12.97 -9.92
N GLU A 155 10.81 13.85 -9.21
CA GLU A 155 10.71 15.27 -9.56
C GLU A 155 12.08 15.93 -9.63
N TRP A 156 12.94 15.64 -8.66
CA TRP A 156 14.30 16.14 -8.64
C TRP A 156 15.12 15.60 -9.83
N MET A 157 15.05 14.31 -10.15
CA MET A 157 15.73 13.74 -11.31
C MET A 157 15.29 14.37 -12.63
N ILE A 158 13.98 14.61 -12.81
CA ILE A 158 13.44 15.30 -13.99
C ILE A 158 13.97 16.73 -14.08
N ALA A 159 14.01 17.44 -12.98
CA ALA A 159 14.49 18.82 -12.96
C ALA A 159 15.98 18.93 -13.29
N GLU A 160 16.82 18.07 -12.71
CA GLU A 160 18.25 18.05 -12.99
C GLU A 160 18.53 17.62 -14.46
N PHE A 161 17.84 16.59 -14.94
CA PHE A 161 17.98 16.18 -16.32
C PHE A 161 17.61 17.29 -17.33
N LYS A 162 16.51 17.99 -17.05
CA LYS A 162 16.10 19.15 -17.86
C LYS A 162 17.13 20.25 -17.86
N LYS A 163 17.76 20.51 -16.71
CA LYS A 163 18.82 21.51 -16.58
C LYS A 163 20.08 21.14 -17.37
N ASP A 164 20.45 19.86 -17.34
CA ASP A 164 21.67 19.37 -18.01
C ASP A 164 21.50 19.18 -19.51
N GLN A 165 20.37 18.62 -19.95
CA GLN A 165 20.13 18.20 -21.32
C GLN A 165 19.13 19.10 -22.08
N GLY A 166 18.44 20.01 -21.39
CA GLY A 166 17.41 20.87 -21.99
C GLY A 166 16.12 20.15 -22.37
N ILE A 167 15.97 18.86 -22.01
CA ILE A 167 14.84 18.00 -22.39
C ILE A 167 13.92 17.81 -21.19
N ASP A 168 12.61 18.04 -21.38
CA ASP A 168 11.59 17.82 -20.36
C ASP A 168 10.98 16.41 -20.49
N LEU A 169 11.21 15.55 -19.52
CA LEU A 169 10.74 14.16 -19.51
C LEU A 169 9.31 13.98 -18.96
N LYS A 170 8.65 15.05 -18.49
CA LYS A 170 7.31 14.98 -17.86
C LYS A 170 6.23 14.37 -18.74
N ASN A 171 6.38 14.47 -20.07
CA ASN A 171 5.40 13.97 -21.03
C ASN A 171 5.79 12.61 -21.66
N ASP A 172 6.96 12.08 -21.33
CA ASP A 172 7.39 10.76 -21.82
C ASP A 172 7.03 9.68 -20.77
N LYS A 173 5.95 8.95 -21.06
CA LYS A 173 5.44 7.90 -20.17
C LYS A 173 6.45 6.77 -19.91
N MET A 174 7.28 6.42 -20.91
CA MET A 174 8.31 5.39 -20.75
C MET A 174 9.46 5.89 -19.88
N ALA A 175 9.90 7.12 -20.08
CA ALA A 175 10.92 7.73 -19.25
C ALA A 175 10.44 7.87 -17.80
N LEU A 176 9.22 8.35 -17.60
CA LEU A 176 8.61 8.47 -16.27
C LEU A 176 8.56 7.12 -15.51
N GLN A 177 8.17 6.04 -16.18
CA GLN A 177 8.14 4.72 -15.55
C GLN A 177 9.54 4.27 -15.12
N ARG A 178 10.54 4.42 -15.96
CA ARG A 178 11.94 4.09 -15.64
C ARG A 178 12.50 4.95 -14.51
N LEU A 179 12.16 6.24 -14.51
CA LEU A 179 12.58 7.16 -13.45
C LEU A 179 11.92 6.82 -12.12
N LYS A 180 10.63 6.40 -12.12
CA LYS A 180 9.94 5.94 -10.92
C LYS A 180 10.62 4.71 -10.32
N GLU A 181 10.92 3.71 -11.13
CA GLU A 181 11.64 2.51 -10.70
C GLU A 181 13.06 2.83 -10.17
N ALA A 182 13.75 3.78 -10.82
CA ALA A 182 15.06 4.23 -10.38
C ALA A 182 15.00 5.02 -9.06
N ALA A 183 13.96 5.83 -8.86
CA ALA A 183 13.73 6.58 -7.63
C ALA A 183 13.46 5.65 -6.44
N GLU A 184 12.55 4.69 -6.61
CA GLU A 184 12.26 3.68 -5.59
C GLU A 184 13.53 2.88 -5.21
N LYS A 185 14.28 2.43 -6.23
CA LYS A 185 15.53 1.72 -5.98
C LYS A 185 16.56 2.59 -5.29
N ALA A 186 16.65 3.88 -5.63
CA ALA A 186 17.55 4.81 -4.96
C ALA A 186 17.17 4.99 -3.49
N LYS A 187 15.87 5.17 -3.18
CA LYS A 187 15.36 5.24 -1.81
C LYS A 187 15.74 4.00 -1.00
N ILE A 188 15.54 2.81 -1.57
CA ILE A 188 15.88 1.53 -0.92
C ILE A 188 17.37 1.46 -0.63
N ASP A 189 18.22 1.76 -1.61
CA ASP A 189 19.67 1.69 -1.45
C ASP A 189 20.19 2.71 -0.43
N LEU A 190 19.65 3.93 -0.41
CA LEU A 190 20.01 5.00 0.52
C LEU A 190 19.56 4.74 1.96
N SER A 191 18.66 3.80 2.21
CA SER A 191 18.33 3.38 3.59
C SER A 191 19.46 2.61 4.27
N SER A 192 20.44 2.10 3.51
CA SER A 192 21.59 1.35 4.01
C SER A 192 22.96 1.92 3.58
N SER A 193 22.97 2.91 2.68
CA SER A 193 24.18 3.52 2.13
C SER A 193 24.10 5.04 2.18
N GLN A 194 25.22 5.72 2.45
CA GLN A 194 25.27 7.18 2.50
C GLN A 194 25.28 7.83 1.10
N ASP A 195 25.67 7.09 0.08
CA ASP A 195 25.76 7.59 -1.30
C ASP A 195 25.30 6.51 -2.29
N ARG A 196 24.63 6.96 -3.35
CA ARG A 196 24.30 6.13 -4.49
C ARG A 196 24.51 6.85 -5.82
N LYS A 197 25.34 6.26 -6.67
CA LYS A 197 25.50 6.67 -8.07
C LYS A 197 24.47 5.95 -8.95
N SER A 198 23.50 6.68 -9.49
CA SER A 198 22.60 6.15 -10.52
C SER A 198 23.31 6.19 -11.87
N THR A 199 23.89 5.08 -12.28
CA THR A 199 24.46 4.88 -13.62
C THR A 199 23.41 4.24 -14.52
N ARG A 200 22.72 5.02 -15.33
CA ARG A 200 22.07 4.73 -16.62
C ARG A 200 20.71 5.38 -16.79
N LEU A 201 20.75 6.63 -17.10
CA LEU A 201 19.90 7.19 -18.14
C LEU A 201 20.89 7.73 -19.17
N ASN A 202 21.20 6.92 -20.18
CA ASN A 202 22.11 7.26 -21.30
C ASN A 202 23.08 8.41 -21.04
N SER A 203 24.28 8.10 -20.52
CA SER A 203 25.49 8.96 -20.45
C SER A 203 25.54 10.14 -19.45
N SER A 204 24.60 10.37 -18.57
CA SER A 204 24.76 11.36 -17.50
C SER A 204 24.81 10.69 -16.13
N HIS A 205 25.85 10.98 -15.36
CA HIS A 205 26.01 10.48 -13.99
C HIS A 205 25.14 11.33 -13.06
N LEU A 206 24.03 10.79 -12.61
CA LEU A 206 23.25 11.39 -11.54
C LEU A 206 23.78 10.85 -10.21
N VAL A 207 24.30 11.72 -9.37
CA VAL A 207 24.77 11.38 -8.01
C VAL A 207 23.74 11.89 -7.01
N ILE A 208 23.23 11.00 -6.18
CA ILE A 208 22.36 11.34 -5.05
C ILE A 208 23.18 11.09 -3.78
N SER A 209 23.43 12.12 -2.98
CA SER A 209 24.07 12.03 -1.66
C SER A 209 23.22 12.75 -0.61
N TYR A 210 23.25 12.28 0.63
CA TYR A 210 22.67 12.94 1.79
C TYR A 210 23.63 13.94 2.39
#